data_c8cc676fa3d73f5a9d7ea5ca22d641c8
#
_entry.id   c8cc676fa3d73f5a9d7ea5ca22d641c8
#
_cell.length_a   1.000
_cell.length_b   1.000
_cell.length_c   1.000
_cell.angle_alpha   90.00
_cell.angle_beta   90.00
_cell.angle_gamma   90.00
#
_symmetry.space_group_name_H-M   'P 1'
#
loop_
_entity.id
_entity.type
_entity.pdbx_description
1 polymer ?
#
loop_
_entity_poly.entity_id
_entity_poly.type
_entity_poly.pdbx_seq_one_letter_code
_entity_poly.pdbx_strand_id
1 'polypeptide(L)'
;MSFASTSPSPWLAAVLAIAGAAALAPAHAHQVWLENAGGQARLHFGEFNENLREASPGRLDQFKGVPALEQRTGTAAQRVEGQLGKDGFHYTVAGTPDTLFAAASYPLIDRSKRNLPALYWQPSARWVSGLTQAVAPTAPLDLVPTGKPGEFKVVFKGAPLPKAKVQLAAPSGWTREAETAEDGTVGFATPWKGQYVAEVKHSDKTPGEAQGEKYGEASYVTTLTFVLADGMASPDLPAPPKAH
;
A
#
# COMPACT_ATOMS: atom_id res chain seq x y z
N MET A 1 -72.21 39.15 21.69
CA MET A 1 -70.85 38.98 22.23
C MET A 1 -70.16 37.92 21.34
N SER A 2 -69.35 38.39 20.38
CA SER A 2 -68.63 37.53 19.40
C SER A 2 -67.20 37.40 19.85
N PHE A 3 -66.74 36.17 20.07
CA PHE A 3 -65.33 35.89 20.36
C PHE A 3 -64.65 35.54 19.03
N ALA A 4 -63.69 36.36 18.64
CA ALA A 4 -62.84 36.12 17.53
C ALA A 4 -61.72 35.16 17.93
N SER A 5 -61.64 34.01 17.23
CA SER A 5 -60.58 33.03 17.32
C SER A 5 -59.44 33.44 16.37
N THR A 6 -58.28 33.80 16.88
CA THR A 6 -57.07 34.02 16.07
C THR A 6 -56.27 32.74 16.08
N SER A 7 -56.19 32.07 14.90
CA SER A 7 -55.27 30.95 14.66
C SER A 7 -53.87 31.47 14.42
N PRO A 8 -52.82 30.87 15.02
CA PRO A 8 -51.43 31.22 14.68
C PRO A 8 -51.01 30.58 13.36
N SER A 9 -50.41 31.38 12.54
CA SER A 9 -49.83 31.07 11.26
C SER A 9 -48.66 30.08 11.37
N PRO A 10 -48.60 29.00 10.55
CA PRO A 10 -47.51 28.03 10.58
C PRO A 10 -46.38 28.44 9.62
N TRP A 11 -45.71 29.54 9.88
CA TRP A 11 -44.60 30.01 9.07
C TRP A 11 -43.36 30.27 9.94
N LEU A 12 -42.81 29.23 10.58
CA LEU A 12 -41.45 29.32 11.17
C LEU A 12 -40.98 27.96 11.72
N ALA A 13 -40.64 27.06 10.78
CA ALA A 13 -39.75 25.91 11.12
C ALA A 13 -39.15 25.28 9.84
N ALA A 14 -38.56 26.11 9.00
CA ALA A 14 -37.65 25.65 7.93
C ALA A 14 -36.24 26.14 8.27
N VAL A 15 -35.69 25.76 9.44
CA VAL A 15 -34.28 25.93 9.74
C VAL A 15 -33.54 24.69 9.27
N LEU A 16 -32.99 24.76 8.07
CA LEU A 16 -31.65 24.39 7.64
C LEU A 16 -30.94 23.34 8.51
N ALA A 17 -31.17 22.09 8.21
CA ALA A 17 -30.18 21.04 8.43
C ALA A 17 -29.32 20.92 7.15
N ILE A 18 -28.45 21.89 6.88
CA ILE A 18 -27.27 21.68 6.05
C ILE A 18 -26.31 20.91 6.94
N ALA A 19 -26.52 19.61 7.06
CA ALA A 19 -25.50 18.69 7.51
C ALA A 19 -24.38 18.77 6.47
N GLY A 20 -23.30 19.46 6.82
CA GLY A 20 -22.09 19.47 6.05
C GLY A 20 -21.64 18.02 5.88
N ALA A 21 -21.86 17.46 4.69
CA ALA A 21 -21.11 16.33 4.20
C ALA A 21 -19.65 16.83 4.13
N ALA A 22 -18.93 16.75 5.26
CA ALA A 22 -17.49 16.76 5.23
C ALA A 22 -17.13 15.59 4.29
N ALA A 23 -16.77 15.92 3.06
CA ALA A 23 -16.14 14.96 2.17
C ALA A 23 -14.94 14.43 2.96
N LEU A 24 -15.07 13.22 3.48
CA LEU A 24 -13.94 12.45 3.95
C LEU A 24 -13.10 12.23 2.70
N ALA A 25 -12.19 13.16 2.43
CA ALA A 25 -11.13 12.91 1.47
C ALA A 25 -10.54 11.56 1.90
N PRO A 26 -10.46 10.57 1.01
CA PRO A 26 -9.82 9.32 1.33
C PRO A 26 -8.46 9.68 1.90
N ALA A 27 -8.14 9.20 3.09
CA ALA A 27 -6.82 9.38 3.66
C ALA A 27 -5.88 8.57 2.76
N HIS A 28 -5.36 9.21 1.72
CA HIS A 28 -4.39 8.64 0.81
C HIS A 28 -3.17 8.26 1.66
N ALA A 29 -3.06 7.00 1.95
CA ALA A 29 -1.95 6.48 2.70
C ALA A 29 -0.91 6.03 1.69
N HIS A 30 0.16 6.79 1.58
CA HIS A 30 1.30 6.46 0.75
C HIS A 30 1.80 5.04 1.02
N GLN A 31 2.20 4.37 -0.01
CA GLN A 31 2.79 3.04 -0.01
C GLN A 31 4.14 3.06 -0.70
N VAL A 32 4.93 2.03 -0.50
CA VAL A 32 6.08 1.75 -1.35
C VAL A 32 5.74 0.58 -2.27
N TRP A 33 6.24 0.60 -3.52
CA TRP A 33 6.13 -0.55 -4.42
C TRP A 33 7.38 -0.70 -5.27
N LEU A 34 7.65 -1.93 -5.69
CA LEU A 34 8.79 -2.25 -6.54
C LEU A 34 8.36 -2.39 -7.99
N GLU A 35 9.11 -1.79 -8.89
CA GLU A 35 9.07 -2.06 -10.32
C GLU A 35 10.41 -2.68 -10.74
N ASN A 36 10.39 -3.59 -11.72
CA ASN A 36 11.61 -4.16 -12.30
C ASN A 36 11.47 -4.25 -13.80
N ALA A 37 12.37 -3.59 -14.51
CA ALA A 37 12.42 -3.60 -15.97
C ALA A 37 13.88 -3.61 -16.45
N GLY A 38 14.25 -4.58 -17.29
CA GLY A 38 15.55 -4.62 -17.92
C GLY A 38 16.74 -4.67 -16.95
N GLY A 39 16.60 -5.32 -15.79
CA GLY A 39 17.66 -5.40 -14.78
C GLY A 39 17.81 -4.12 -13.94
N GLN A 40 16.87 -3.19 -14.09
CA GLN A 40 16.76 -2.01 -13.23
C GLN A 40 15.52 -2.11 -12.36
N ALA A 41 15.71 -2.25 -11.05
CA ALA A 41 14.62 -2.21 -10.10
C ALA A 41 14.50 -0.82 -9.49
N ARG A 42 13.28 -0.41 -9.19
CA ARG A 42 12.97 0.86 -8.52
C ARG A 42 11.98 0.63 -7.40
N LEU A 43 12.31 1.12 -6.22
CA LEU A 43 11.36 1.22 -5.12
C LEU A 43 10.79 2.64 -5.14
N HIS A 44 9.53 2.75 -5.49
CA HIS A 44 8.79 4.00 -5.49
C HIS A 44 8.12 4.23 -4.14
N PHE A 45 7.81 5.48 -3.87
CA PHE A 45 6.97 5.92 -2.76
C PHE A 45 5.86 6.81 -3.30
N GLY A 46 4.62 6.61 -2.85
CA GLY A 46 3.47 7.38 -3.34
C GLY A 46 2.21 6.53 -3.39
N GLU A 47 1.42 6.67 -4.48
CA GLU A 47 0.14 5.99 -4.70
C GLU A 47 0.08 5.46 -6.13
N PHE A 48 0.28 4.15 -6.29
CA PHE A 48 0.36 3.53 -7.62
C PHE A 48 -0.93 3.75 -8.43
N ASN A 49 -2.09 3.56 -7.82
CA ASN A 49 -3.39 3.70 -8.47
C ASN A 49 -3.67 5.13 -8.98
N GLU A 50 -3.05 6.13 -8.39
CA GLU A 50 -3.16 7.53 -8.80
C GLU A 50 -1.98 7.99 -9.65
N ASN A 51 -1.07 7.08 -9.98
CA ASN A 51 0.17 7.40 -10.68
C ASN A 51 1.01 8.47 -9.95
N LEU A 52 0.83 8.60 -8.62
CA LEU A 52 1.63 9.51 -7.79
C LEU A 52 2.95 8.84 -7.43
N ARG A 53 4.04 9.48 -7.78
CA ARG A 53 5.39 9.13 -7.31
C ARG A 53 6.00 10.33 -6.64
N GLU A 54 6.37 10.17 -5.39
CA GLU A 54 7.07 11.19 -4.63
C GLU A 54 8.51 11.32 -5.14
N ALA A 55 9.07 12.50 -4.95
CA ALA A 55 10.37 12.87 -5.50
C ALA A 55 11.41 13.19 -4.42
N SER A 56 12.67 13.25 -4.84
CA SER A 56 13.79 13.88 -4.15
C SER A 56 14.33 15.04 -5.02
N PRO A 57 14.49 16.26 -4.48
CA PRO A 57 14.15 16.66 -3.10
C PRO A 57 12.64 16.60 -2.80
N GLY A 58 12.27 16.07 -1.63
CA GLY A 58 10.89 15.98 -1.20
C GLY A 58 10.64 14.88 -0.18
N ARG A 59 9.53 14.13 -0.34
CA ARG A 59 9.14 13.10 0.64
C ARG A 59 10.04 11.88 0.64
N LEU A 60 10.75 11.58 -0.45
CA LEU A 60 11.73 10.50 -0.47
C LEU A 60 12.89 10.72 0.52
N ASP A 61 13.25 11.99 0.79
CA ASP A 61 14.33 12.32 1.72
C ASP A 61 13.97 12.08 3.19
N GLN A 62 12.70 11.77 3.48
CA GLN A 62 12.23 11.47 4.83
C GLN A 62 12.55 10.03 5.27
N PHE A 63 12.92 9.16 4.35
CA PHE A 63 13.35 7.80 4.70
C PHE A 63 14.72 7.81 5.39
N LYS A 64 14.91 6.86 6.31
CA LYS A 64 16.20 6.67 7.00
C LYS A 64 17.14 5.84 6.14
N GLY A 65 17.84 6.51 5.23
CA GLY A 65 18.78 5.88 4.30
C GLY A 65 18.09 5.19 3.12
N VAL A 66 18.92 4.58 2.29
CA VAL A 66 18.47 3.81 1.12
C VAL A 66 18.12 2.40 1.58
N PRO A 67 16.87 1.91 1.33
CA PRO A 67 16.50 0.54 1.66
C PRO A 67 17.37 -0.45 0.91
N ALA A 68 17.83 -1.51 1.59
CA ALA A 68 18.51 -2.60 0.90
C ALA A 68 17.47 -3.45 0.17
N LEU A 69 17.81 -3.90 -1.05
CA LEU A 69 17.00 -4.81 -1.82
C LEU A 69 17.52 -6.24 -1.63
N GLU A 70 16.65 -7.18 -1.27
CA GLU A 70 16.92 -8.61 -1.34
C GLU A 70 16.48 -9.11 -2.71
N GLN A 71 17.40 -9.68 -3.47
CA GLN A 71 17.14 -10.39 -4.73
C GLN A 71 17.21 -11.88 -4.49
N ARG A 72 16.22 -12.64 -5.00
CA ARG A 72 16.23 -14.10 -4.99
C ARG A 72 16.13 -14.67 -6.40
N THR A 73 16.91 -15.72 -6.64
CA THR A 73 16.88 -16.54 -7.87
C THR A 73 17.04 -17.99 -7.42
N GLY A 74 15.99 -18.80 -7.60
CA GLY A 74 15.91 -20.14 -7.02
C GLY A 74 16.05 -20.08 -5.50
N THR A 75 17.02 -20.81 -4.95
CA THR A 75 17.33 -20.83 -3.52
C THR A 75 18.35 -19.76 -3.10
N ALA A 76 19.00 -19.11 -4.06
CA ALA A 76 20.00 -18.10 -3.77
C ALA A 76 19.35 -16.76 -3.42
N ALA A 77 19.86 -16.14 -2.35
CA ALA A 77 19.49 -14.79 -1.95
C ALA A 77 20.73 -13.91 -1.90
N GLN A 78 20.61 -12.70 -2.42
CA GLN A 78 21.69 -11.71 -2.35
C GLN A 78 21.13 -10.34 -1.98
N ARG A 79 21.94 -9.57 -1.27
CA ARG A 79 21.66 -8.17 -0.97
C ARG A 79 22.15 -7.29 -2.11
N VAL A 80 21.33 -6.37 -2.55
CA VAL A 80 21.65 -5.38 -3.58
C VAL A 80 21.56 -3.99 -2.95
N GLU A 81 22.64 -3.26 -3.00
CA GLU A 81 22.66 -1.87 -2.54
C GLU A 81 22.09 -0.96 -3.61
N GLY A 82 21.34 0.05 -3.18
CA GLY A 82 20.68 1.01 -4.06
C GLY A 82 21.22 2.42 -3.92
N GLN A 83 20.63 3.31 -4.68
CA GLN A 83 20.90 4.74 -4.64
C GLN A 83 19.60 5.53 -4.63
N LEU A 84 19.56 6.64 -3.89
CA LEU A 84 18.44 7.59 -3.98
C LEU A 84 18.49 8.29 -5.33
N GLY A 85 17.45 8.11 -6.12
CA GLY A 85 17.21 8.82 -7.38
C GLY A 85 16.16 9.91 -7.21
N LYS A 86 15.84 10.58 -8.30
CA LYS A 86 14.84 11.65 -8.29
C LYS A 86 13.42 11.14 -8.00
N ASP A 87 13.09 9.93 -8.44
CA ASP A 87 11.73 9.37 -8.49
C ASP A 87 11.60 8.05 -7.70
N GLY A 88 12.58 7.73 -6.85
CA GLY A 88 12.60 6.49 -6.08
C GLY A 88 14.02 6.05 -5.71
N PHE A 89 14.12 4.88 -5.11
CA PHE A 89 15.41 4.23 -4.86
C PHE A 89 15.69 3.26 -6.00
N HIS A 90 16.87 3.36 -6.59
CA HIS A 90 17.28 2.64 -7.80
C HIS A 90 18.27 1.55 -7.48
N TYR A 91 18.11 0.38 -8.11
CA TYR A 91 18.95 -0.79 -7.93
C TYR A 91 19.29 -1.42 -9.27
N THR A 92 20.53 -1.90 -9.41
CA THR A 92 20.92 -2.75 -10.54
C THR A 92 20.83 -4.20 -10.09
N VAL A 93 19.91 -4.96 -10.68
CA VAL A 93 19.68 -6.38 -10.37
C VAL A 93 20.42 -7.27 -11.36
N ALA A 94 21.00 -8.36 -10.88
CA ALA A 94 21.73 -9.30 -11.69
C ALA A 94 20.79 -10.40 -12.26
N GLY A 95 20.96 -10.74 -13.52
CA GLY A 95 20.22 -11.84 -14.16
C GLY A 95 18.71 -11.64 -14.17
N THR A 96 17.98 -12.74 -13.99
CA THR A 96 16.50 -12.77 -13.95
C THR A 96 16.03 -13.21 -12.57
N PRO A 97 15.76 -12.27 -11.66
CA PRO A 97 15.28 -12.62 -10.32
C PRO A 97 13.88 -13.21 -10.36
N ASP A 98 13.63 -14.18 -9.47
CA ASP A 98 12.27 -14.68 -9.23
C ASP A 98 11.48 -13.69 -8.33
N THR A 99 12.18 -13.15 -7.31
CA THR A 99 11.58 -12.16 -6.42
C THR A 99 12.58 -11.08 -6.02
N LEU A 100 12.04 -9.88 -5.81
CA LEU A 100 12.73 -8.76 -5.17
C LEU A 100 11.93 -8.36 -3.93
N PHE A 101 12.62 -8.01 -2.84
CA PHE A 101 11.98 -7.54 -1.62
C PHE A 101 12.78 -6.39 -1.02
N ALA A 102 12.08 -5.34 -0.58
CA ALA A 102 12.68 -4.24 0.16
C ALA A 102 11.77 -3.82 1.32
N ALA A 103 12.36 -3.62 2.49
CA ALA A 103 11.72 -2.97 3.63
C ALA A 103 12.39 -1.62 3.86
N ALA A 104 11.58 -0.58 3.91
CA ALA A 104 12.07 0.78 4.08
C ALA A 104 11.94 1.23 5.54
N SER A 105 12.88 2.02 6.00
CA SER A 105 12.90 2.58 7.35
C SER A 105 12.44 4.04 7.32
N TYR A 106 11.48 4.36 8.18
CA TYR A 106 10.91 5.69 8.31
C TYR A 106 11.01 6.16 9.78
N PRO A 107 11.19 7.46 10.08
CA PRO A 107 11.11 7.96 11.45
C PRO A 107 9.81 7.59 12.13
N LEU A 108 9.82 7.48 13.46
CA LEU A 108 8.57 7.35 14.20
C LEU A 108 7.68 8.56 13.92
N ILE A 109 6.40 8.28 13.68
CA ILE A 109 5.42 9.32 13.40
C ILE A 109 4.87 9.84 14.71
N ASP A 110 5.18 11.11 15.04
CA ASP A 110 4.62 11.78 16.20
C ASP A 110 3.12 12.03 16.02
N ARG A 111 2.34 11.50 16.96
CA ARG A 111 0.88 11.69 17.03
C ARG A 111 0.45 12.41 18.32
N SER A 112 1.37 13.03 19.05
CA SER A 112 1.12 13.72 20.33
C SER A 112 0.03 14.80 20.24
N LYS A 113 -0.04 15.52 19.12
CA LYS A 113 -1.11 16.50 18.83
C LYS A 113 -2.52 15.91 18.82
N ARG A 114 -2.65 14.60 18.69
CA ARG A 114 -3.92 13.85 18.75
C ARG A 114 -4.08 13.08 20.06
N ASN A 115 -3.20 13.29 21.05
CA ASN A 115 -3.10 12.51 22.28
C ASN A 115 -2.96 10.99 22.03
N LEU A 116 -2.26 10.61 20.96
CA LEU A 116 -1.94 9.24 20.61
C LEU A 116 -0.45 8.97 20.78
N PRO A 117 -0.05 7.74 21.12
CA PRO A 117 1.35 7.37 21.19
C PRO A 117 1.98 7.43 19.78
N ALA A 118 3.31 7.52 19.73
CA ALA A 118 4.04 7.46 18.47
C ALA A 118 3.71 6.19 17.67
N LEU A 119 3.70 6.32 16.35
CA LEU A 119 3.43 5.23 15.43
C LEU A 119 4.73 4.79 14.74
N TYR A 120 5.02 3.50 14.79
CA TYR A 120 6.10 2.89 14.01
C TYR A 120 5.54 2.40 12.68
N TRP A 121 5.78 3.15 11.60
CA TRP A 121 5.35 2.78 10.26
C TRP A 121 6.43 1.91 9.59
N GLN A 122 6.01 0.75 9.08
CA GLN A 122 6.89 -0.26 8.47
C GLN A 122 6.43 -0.57 7.04
N PRO A 123 6.84 0.23 6.06
CA PRO A 123 6.54 -0.03 4.67
C PRO A 123 7.50 -1.05 4.07
N SER A 124 6.96 -1.97 3.27
CA SER A 124 7.72 -2.95 2.50
C SER A 124 7.10 -3.20 1.14
N ALA A 125 7.89 -3.71 0.22
CA ALA A 125 7.45 -4.04 -1.12
C ALA A 125 8.09 -5.32 -1.61
N ARG A 126 7.30 -6.12 -2.32
CA ARG A 126 7.73 -7.31 -3.05
C ARG A 126 7.41 -7.16 -4.52
N TRP A 127 8.31 -7.59 -5.37
CA TRP A 127 8.09 -7.83 -6.78
C TRP A 127 8.32 -9.31 -7.09
N VAL A 128 7.52 -9.88 -7.98
CA VAL A 128 7.67 -11.26 -8.44
C VAL A 128 7.66 -11.31 -9.97
N SER A 129 8.46 -12.22 -10.52
CA SER A 129 8.56 -12.43 -11.98
C SER A 129 7.32 -13.10 -12.58
N GLY A 130 6.50 -13.75 -11.74
CA GLY A 130 5.28 -14.45 -12.16
C GLY A 130 4.48 -14.96 -10.96
N LEU A 131 3.28 -15.49 -11.24
CA LEU A 131 2.32 -15.97 -10.25
C LEU A 131 2.18 -17.48 -10.20
N THR A 132 2.89 -18.22 -11.06
CA THR A 132 2.75 -19.67 -11.20
C THR A 132 3.54 -20.48 -10.16
N GLN A 133 4.34 -19.80 -9.34
CA GLN A 133 5.08 -20.42 -8.24
C GLN A 133 4.70 -19.75 -6.92
N ALA A 134 4.54 -20.58 -5.89
CA ALA A 134 4.35 -20.08 -4.53
C ALA A 134 5.65 -19.45 -4.01
N VAL A 135 5.53 -18.33 -3.32
CA VAL A 135 6.65 -17.65 -2.67
C VAL A 135 6.49 -17.79 -1.17
N ALA A 136 7.56 -18.21 -0.50
CA ALA A 136 7.58 -18.26 0.96
C ALA A 136 7.61 -16.84 1.56
N PRO A 137 6.75 -16.53 2.55
CA PRO A 137 6.77 -15.24 3.22
C PRO A 137 8.06 -15.07 4.02
N THR A 138 8.64 -13.87 4.01
CA THR A 138 9.91 -13.55 4.68
C THR A 138 9.82 -12.28 5.55
N ALA A 139 8.76 -11.49 5.38
CA ALA A 139 8.54 -10.24 6.11
C ALA A 139 7.56 -10.42 7.28
N PRO A 140 7.59 -9.51 8.30
CA PRO A 140 6.59 -9.54 9.38
C PRO A 140 5.15 -9.47 8.89
N LEU A 141 4.83 -8.59 7.96
CA LEU A 141 3.62 -8.62 7.14
C LEU A 141 4.04 -8.89 5.71
N ASP A 142 3.54 -9.96 5.11
CA ASP A 142 3.88 -10.32 3.75
C ASP A 142 2.64 -10.69 2.93
N LEU A 143 2.67 -10.34 1.66
CA LEU A 143 1.67 -10.67 0.66
C LEU A 143 2.37 -11.38 -0.48
N VAL A 144 2.07 -12.66 -0.65
CA VAL A 144 2.79 -13.55 -1.56
C VAL A 144 1.85 -14.31 -2.48
N PRO A 145 2.27 -14.66 -3.71
CA PRO A 145 1.50 -15.55 -4.58
C PRO A 145 1.49 -16.98 -4.02
N THR A 146 0.36 -17.69 -4.21
CA THR A 146 0.20 -19.09 -3.79
C THR A 146 0.64 -20.09 -4.87
N GLY A 147 0.94 -19.63 -6.07
CA GLY A 147 1.19 -20.46 -7.25
C GLY A 147 -0.07 -20.69 -8.09
N LYS A 148 -1.24 -20.26 -7.63
CA LYS A 148 -2.47 -20.24 -8.42
C LYS A 148 -2.69 -18.84 -9.01
N PRO A 149 -3.02 -18.71 -10.28
CA PRO A 149 -3.25 -17.42 -10.92
C PRO A 149 -4.31 -16.59 -10.17
N GLY A 150 -3.95 -15.36 -9.84
CA GLY A 150 -4.84 -14.42 -9.15
C GLY A 150 -5.11 -14.73 -7.68
N GLU A 151 -4.49 -15.76 -7.09
CA GLU A 151 -4.61 -16.08 -5.66
C GLU A 151 -3.35 -15.68 -4.91
N PHE A 152 -3.54 -14.97 -3.81
CA PHE A 152 -2.49 -14.48 -2.93
C PHE A 152 -2.73 -14.94 -1.50
N LYS A 153 -1.68 -14.90 -0.68
CA LYS A 153 -1.75 -15.20 0.75
C LYS A 153 -1.15 -14.07 1.56
N VAL A 154 -1.88 -13.63 2.58
CA VAL A 154 -1.41 -12.67 3.57
C VAL A 154 -0.96 -13.42 4.81
N VAL A 155 0.24 -13.12 5.27
CA VAL A 155 0.84 -13.69 6.47
C VAL A 155 1.32 -12.57 7.38
N PHE A 156 1.02 -12.66 8.68
CA PHE A 156 1.53 -11.76 9.69
C PHE A 156 2.27 -12.53 10.78
N LYS A 157 3.54 -12.19 10.99
CA LYS A 157 4.42 -12.84 11.98
C LYS A 157 4.43 -14.38 11.87
N GLY A 158 4.44 -14.87 10.62
CA GLY A 158 4.49 -16.31 10.32
C GLY A 158 3.14 -17.03 10.34
N ALA A 159 2.05 -16.39 10.73
CA ALA A 159 0.71 -16.96 10.73
C ALA A 159 -0.18 -16.36 9.61
N PRO A 160 -1.10 -17.13 9.03
CA PRO A 160 -2.12 -16.59 8.13
C PRO A 160 -2.87 -15.42 8.79
N LEU A 161 -3.15 -14.38 8.04
CA LEU A 161 -3.92 -13.23 8.52
C LEU A 161 -5.32 -13.24 7.90
N PRO A 162 -6.35 -13.71 8.62
CA PRO A 162 -7.74 -13.71 8.14
C PRO A 162 -8.35 -12.30 8.21
N LYS A 163 -9.38 -12.06 7.37
CA LYS A 163 -10.14 -10.81 7.31
C LYS A 163 -9.28 -9.57 7.08
N ALA A 164 -8.10 -9.76 6.51
CA ALA A 164 -7.26 -8.65 6.07
C ALA A 164 -7.81 -8.10 4.75
N LYS A 165 -7.98 -6.78 4.69
CA LYS A 165 -8.39 -6.10 3.47
C LYS A 165 -7.19 -5.97 2.56
N VAL A 166 -7.28 -6.58 1.39
CA VAL A 166 -6.30 -6.47 0.32
C VAL A 166 -6.89 -5.65 -0.80
N GLN A 167 -6.19 -4.60 -1.21
CA GLN A 167 -6.54 -3.81 -2.38
C GLN A 167 -5.64 -4.23 -3.54
N LEU A 168 -6.23 -4.51 -4.70
CA LEU A 168 -5.49 -4.75 -5.94
C LEU A 168 -5.71 -3.57 -6.89
N ALA A 169 -4.64 -2.89 -7.27
CA ALA A 169 -4.64 -1.87 -8.32
C ALA A 169 -4.27 -2.51 -9.67
N ALA A 170 -5.12 -2.31 -10.67
CA ALA A 170 -4.91 -2.73 -12.04
C ALA A 170 -3.94 -1.79 -12.79
N PRO A 171 -3.46 -2.16 -13.99
CA PRO A 171 -2.57 -1.31 -14.79
C PRO A 171 -3.17 0.07 -15.13
N SER A 172 -4.48 0.22 -15.10
CA SER A 172 -5.20 1.48 -15.31
C SER A 172 -5.33 2.35 -14.04
N GLY A 173 -4.88 1.87 -12.88
CA GLY A 173 -5.12 2.50 -11.59
C GLY A 173 -6.48 2.13 -10.94
N TRP A 174 -7.36 1.42 -11.64
CA TRP A 174 -8.61 0.94 -11.03
C TRP A 174 -8.31 -0.06 -9.92
N THR A 175 -9.02 0.09 -8.81
CA THR A 175 -8.80 -0.73 -7.62
C THR A 175 -9.97 -1.66 -7.34
N ARG A 176 -9.65 -2.82 -6.76
CA ARG A 176 -10.61 -3.75 -6.14
C ARG A 176 -10.13 -4.11 -4.76
N GLU A 177 -11.08 -4.29 -3.84
CA GLU A 177 -10.80 -4.72 -2.48
C GLU A 177 -11.48 -6.07 -2.21
N ALA A 178 -10.79 -6.93 -1.49
CA ALA A 178 -11.33 -8.20 -0.98
C ALA A 178 -10.71 -8.53 0.37
N GLU A 179 -11.40 -9.31 1.18
CA GLU A 179 -10.90 -9.78 2.46
C GLU A 179 -10.32 -11.19 2.35
N THR A 180 -9.28 -11.47 3.11
CA THR A 180 -8.69 -12.81 3.20
C THR A 180 -9.61 -13.78 3.92
N ALA A 181 -9.61 -15.04 3.47
CA ALA A 181 -10.24 -16.17 4.13
C ALA A 181 -9.50 -16.54 5.44
N GLU A 182 -10.02 -17.54 6.16
CA GLU A 182 -9.44 -18.00 7.44
C GLU A 182 -8.00 -18.51 7.31
N ASP A 183 -7.62 -19.03 6.15
CA ASP A 183 -6.26 -19.47 5.84
C ASP A 183 -5.34 -18.36 5.33
N GLY A 184 -5.83 -17.12 5.32
CA GLY A 184 -5.12 -15.94 4.82
C GLY A 184 -5.13 -15.77 3.30
N THR A 185 -5.84 -16.63 2.54
CA THR A 185 -5.90 -16.52 1.08
C THR A 185 -6.93 -15.49 0.61
N VAL A 186 -6.65 -14.88 -0.54
CA VAL A 186 -7.55 -13.94 -1.23
C VAL A 186 -7.38 -14.08 -2.74
N GLY A 187 -8.48 -13.97 -3.49
CA GLY A 187 -8.48 -14.12 -4.94
C GLY A 187 -8.97 -12.86 -5.67
N PHE A 188 -8.34 -12.57 -6.81
CA PHE A 188 -8.71 -11.49 -7.71
C PHE A 188 -8.71 -11.94 -9.16
N ALA A 189 -9.68 -11.46 -9.93
CA ALA A 189 -9.60 -11.53 -11.38
C ALA A 189 -8.63 -10.45 -11.89
N THR A 190 -7.71 -10.86 -12.77
CA THR A 190 -6.68 -10.00 -13.37
C THR A 190 -6.78 -10.04 -14.91
N PRO A 191 -7.83 -9.42 -15.50
CA PRO A 191 -8.15 -9.59 -16.91
C PRO A 191 -7.23 -8.80 -17.86
N TRP A 192 -6.50 -7.80 -17.37
CA TRP A 192 -5.67 -6.94 -18.22
C TRP A 192 -4.21 -7.35 -18.21
N LYS A 193 -3.54 -7.20 -19.33
CA LYS A 193 -2.08 -7.22 -19.38
C LYS A 193 -1.50 -5.94 -18.78
N GLY A 194 -0.32 -6.04 -18.18
CA GLY A 194 0.39 -4.93 -17.56
C GLY A 194 0.70 -5.16 -16.09
N GLN A 195 1.11 -4.10 -15.42
CA GLN A 195 1.54 -4.12 -14.03
C GLN A 195 0.35 -4.00 -13.08
N TYR A 196 0.33 -4.88 -12.09
CA TYR A 196 -0.58 -4.84 -10.95
C TYR A 196 0.20 -4.60 -9.67
N VAL A 197 -0.44 -3.89 -8.73
CA VAL A 197 0.08 -3.72 -7.37
C VAL A 197 -1.02 -4.08 -6.37
N ALA A 198 -0.79 -5.12 -5.59
CA ALA A 198 -1.64 -5.46 -4.46
C ALA A 198 -1.07 -4.84 -3.19
N GLU A 199 -1.92 -4.35 -2.30
CA GLU A 199 -1.55 -3.76 -1.02
C GLU A 199 -2.35 -4.37 0.12
N VAL A 200 -1.69 -4.59 1.26
CA VAL A 200 -2.34 -4.90 2.53
C VAL A 200 -1.73 -4.07 3.65
N LYS A 201 -2.58 -3.63 4.57
CA LYS A 201 -2.22 -2.90 5.79
C LYS A 201 -2.64 -3.69 7.02
N HIS A 202 -1.80 -3.68 8.04
CA HIS A 202 -2.13 -4.27 9.33
C HIS A 202 -1.59 -3.40 10.47
N SER A 203 -2.44 -3.16 11.48
CA SER A 203 -2.08 -2.40 12.66
C SER A 203 -1.89 -3.36 13.84
N ASP A 204 -0.70 -3.33 14.42
CA ASP A 204 -0.38 -4.03 15.66
C ASP A 204 -0.31 -3.02 16.81
N LYS A 205 -1.25 -3.10 17.73
CA LYS A 205 -1.36 -2.20 18.89
C LYS A 205 -0.48 -2.62 20.06
N THR A 206 0.41 -3.59 19.86
CA THR A 206 1.40 -3.97 20.86
C THR A 206 2.47 -2.89 20.95
N PRO A 207 2.66 -2.25 22.11
CA PRO A 207 3.73 -1.29 22.30
C PRO A 207 5.11 -1.94 22.13
N GLY A 208 6.06 -1.16 21.68
CA GLY A 208 7.42 -1.64 21.49
C GLY A 208 8.45 -0.51 21.45
N GLU A 209 9.64 -0.87 21.04
CA GLU A 209 10.74 0.06 20.82
C GLU A 209 11.36 -0.17 19.44
N ALA A 210 11.59 0.90 18.72
CA ALA A 210 12.27 0.89 17.43
C ALA A 210 13.18 2.12 17.32
N GLN A 211 14.38 1.91 16.78
CA GLN A 211 15.33 2.99 16.54
C GLN A 211 15.73 3.77 17.81
N GLY A 212 15.65 3.11 19.00
CA GLY A 212 15.93 3.74 20.30
C GLY A 212 14.78 4.55 20.88
N GLU A 213 13.61 4.54 20.27
CA GLU A 213 12.42 5.29 20.69
C GLU A 213 11.21 4.34 20.92
N LYS A 214 10.37 4.66 21.90
CA LYS A 214 9.18 3.89 22.23
C LYS A 214 8.02 4.28 21.32
N TYR A 215 7.25 3.27 20.87
CA TYR A 215 6.00 3.47 20.15
C TYR A 215 4.85 2.70 20.82
N GLY A 216 3.62 3.13 20.58
CA GLY A 216 2.44 2.45 21.11
C GLY A 216 1.72 1.58 20.08
N GLU A 217 2.06 1.73 18.82
CA GLU A 217 1.44 1.02 17.70
C GLU A 217 2.42 0.89 16.55
N ALA A 218 2.44 -0.28 15.90
CA ALA A 218 3.15 -0.48 14.66
C ALA A 218 2.15 -0.62 13.49
N SER A 219 2.36 0.15 12.43
CA SER A 219 1.57 0.06 11.19
C SER A 219 2.41 -0.57 10.10
N TYR A 220 2.06 -1.78 9.73
CA TYR A 220 2.68 -2.51 8.63
C TYR A 220 1.91 -2.23 7.35
N VAL A 221 2.63 -1.93 6.28
CA VAL A 221 2.09 -1.79 4.92
C VAL A 221 2.99 -2.58 4.01
N THR A 222 2.43 -3.53 3.25
CA THR A 222 3.22 -4.27 2.26
C THR A 222 2.52 -4.28 0.92
N THR A 223 3.31 -4.24 -0.15
CA THR A 223 2.81 -4.37 -1.51
C THR A 223 3.41 -5.58 -2.20
N LEU A 224 2.65 -6.13 -3.15
CA LEU A 224 3.11 -7.14 -4.10
C LEU A 224 2.89 -6.61 -5.50
N THR A 225 3.97 -6.47 -6.26
CA THR A 225 3.94 -6.08 -7.67
C THR A 225 4.21 -7.28 -8.57
N PHE A 226 3.43 -7.42 -9.62
CA PHE A 226 3.64 -8.39 -10.69
C PHE A 226 3.20 -7.83 -12.05
N VAL A 227 3.69 -8.42 -13.12
CA VAL A 227 3.35 -8.01 -14.49
C VAL A 227 2.76 -9.20 -15.23
N LEU A 228 1.60 -9.02 -15.86
CA LEU A 228 1.00 -10.00 -16.76
C LEU A 228 1.31 -9.62 -18.21
N ALA A 229 1.92 -10.55 -18.93
CA ALA A 229 2.24 -10.36 -20.36
C ALA A 229 0.98 -10.45 -21.24
N ASP A 230 0.04 -11.29 -20.83
CA ASP A 230 -1.19 -11.61 -21.55
C ASP A 230 -2.41 -11.02 -20.90
N GLY A 231 -3.47 -10.80 -21.69
CA GLY A 231 -4.74 -10.26 -21.25
C GLY A 231 -5.27 -9.15 -22.17
N MET A 232 -6.39 -8.58 -21.79
CA MET A 232 -6.97 -7.42 -22.49
C MET A 232 -6.05 -6.21 -22.39
N ALA A 233 -6.09 -5.31 -23.38
CA ALA A 233 -5.44 -4.02 -23.25
C ALA A 233 -6.05 -3.24 -22.08
N SER A 234 -5.20 -2.71 -21.21
CA SER A 234 -5.63 -1.83 -20.12
C SER A 234 -5.76 -0.40 -20.62
N PRO A 235 -6.72 0.38 -20.12
CA PRO A 235 -6.62 1.83 -20.21
C PRO A 235 -5.32 2.33 -19.56
N ASP A 236 -4.87 3.50 -19.95
CA ASP A 236 -3.71 4.13 -19.35
C ASP A 236 -3.96 4.52 -17.88
N LEU A 237 -2.89 4.60 -17.09
CA LEU A 237 -2.92 5.24 -15.78
C LEU A 237 -3.36 6.70 -15.93
N PRO A 238 -3.99 7.29 -14.89
CA PRO A 238 -4.29 8.72 -14.88
C PRO A 238 -3.01 9.55 -15.05
N ALA A 239 -3.15 10.78 -15.50
CA ALA A 239 -2.02 11.69 -15.54
C ALA A 239 -1.42 11.84 -14.12
N PRO A 240 -0.08 11.79 -13.99
CA PRO A 240 0.54 11.87 -12.67
C PRO A 240 0.23 13.21 -12.01
N PRO A 241 -0.25 13.22 -10.76
CA PRO A 241 -0.39 14.45 -10.00
C PRO A 241 0.99 15.01 -9.64
N LYS A 242 1.02 16.24 -9.15
CA LYS A 242 2.27 16.86 -8.69
C LYS A 242 2.76 16.15 -7.42
N ALA A 243 4.04 15.76 -7.40
CA ALA A 243 4.71 15.25 -6.20
C ALA A 243 4.75 16.33 -5.08
N HIS A 244 4.79 15.90 -3.83
CA HIS A 244 4.79 16.76 -2.64
C HIS A 244 6.17 17.03 -2.08
#